data_712b113b968b46ba1fb6c1ee3f8a056b
#
_entry.id   712b113b968b46ba1fb6c1ee3f8a056b
#
_cell.length_a   1.000
_cell.length_b   1.000
_cell.length_c   1.000
_cell.angle_alpha   90.00
_cell.angle_beta   90.00
_cell.angle_gamma   90.00
#
_symmetry.space_group_name_H-M   'P 1'
#
loop_
_entity.id
_entity.type
_entity.pdbx_description
1 polymer ?
#
loop_
_entity_poly.entity_id
_entity_poly.type
_entity_poly.pdbx_seq_one_letter_code
_entity_poly.pdbx_strand_id
1 'polypeptide(L)'
;MRTHTKESQQNMTPEKALQYLIEGNERFVQNLKAHRDHLDQVNETREGQYPFATILSCIDSRVSAELVFDQGLGDIFSIRIAGNVLNEDILGSMEFACKIAGSKLIVVLGHTRCGAVNGAVSDVKMGSLTGLLSKIKPAIETVEKATNHEHGSAPFLDEVVEQNVLDVAKEILKKSPILAEMVKNGEIDIAKGVYSVDTGKVEFC
;
A
#
# COMPACT_ATOMS: atom_id res chain seq x y z
N MET A 1 5.17 13.31 18.77
CA MET A 1 5.23 11.84 18.73
C MET A 1 6.64 11.47 18.29
N ARG A 2 7.34 10.59 18.97
CA ARG A 2 8.71 10.17 18.63
C ARG A 2 8.72 9.10 17.56
N THR A 3 9.83 8.96 16.84
CA THR A 3 10.04 7.92 15.83
C THR A 3 10.18 6.54 16.46
N HIS A 4 9.97 5.48 15.68
CA HIS A 4 10.23 4.12 16.13
C HIS A 4 11.73 3.89 16.36
N THR A 5 12.05 3.12 17.41
CA THR A 5 13.40 2.66 17.74
C THR A 5 13.57 1.21 17.31
N LYS A 6 14.82 0.72 17.29
CA LYS A 6 15.11 -0.70 17.06
C LYS A 6 14.33 -1.62 18.00
N GLU A 7 14.26 -1.25 19.28
CA GLU A 7 13.53 -2.03 20.29
C GLU A 7 12.03 -2.03 20.02
N SER A 8 11.42 -0.87 19.74
CA SER A 8 9.98 -0.79 19.46
C SER A 8 9.61 -1.55 18.18
N GLN A 9 10.46 -1.53 17.13
CA GLN A 9 10.26 -2.30 15.91
C GLN A 9 10.41 -3.82 16.16
N GLN A 10 11.40 -4.25 16.95
CA GLN A 10 11.58 -5.68 17.26
C GLN A 10 10.39 -6.27 18.04
N ASN A 11 9.74 -5.45 18.88
CA ASN A 11 8.55 -5.83 19.66
C ASN A 11 7.23 -5.59 18.88
N MET A 12 7.31 -5.16 17.61
CA MET A 12 6.15 -4.96 16.75
C MET A 12 5.68 -6.30 16.18
N THR A 13 4.36 -6.54 16.21
CA THR A 13 3.73 -7.63 15.48
C THR A 13 3.01 -7.09 14.24
N PRO A 14 2.73 -7.93 13.23
CA PRO A 14 1.96 -7.51 12.05
C PRO A 14 0.60 -6.90 12.41
N GLU A 15 -0.11 -7.50 13.37
CA GLU A 15 -1.43 -7.03 13.83
C GLU A 15 -1.33 -5.65 14.50
N LYS A 16 -0.30 -5.43 15.30
CA LYS A 16 -0.07 -4.15 15.95
C LYS A 16 0.33 -3.08 14.93
N ALA A 17 1.11 -3.45 13.91
CA ALA A 17 1.46 -2.58 12.81
C ALA A 17 0.20 -2.14 12.03
N LEU A 18 -0.70 -3.08 11.75
CA LEU A 18 -1.99 -2.78 11.10
C LEU A 18 -2.85 -1.86 11.97
N GLN A 19 -2.93 -2.13 13.26
CA GLN A 19 -3.69 -1.30 14.19
C GLN A 19 -3.19 0.15 14.23
N TYR A 20 -1.89 0.38 14.20
CA TYR A 20 -1.32 1.74 14.12
C TYR A 20 -1.73 2.48 12.85
N LEU A 21 -1.82 1.78 11.72
CA LEU A 21 -2.28 2.38 10.46
C LEU A 21 -3.79 2.68 10.50
N ILE A 22 -4.61 1.79 11.06
CA ILE A 22 -6.05 2.01 11.24
C ILE A 22 -6.29 3.25 12.09
N GLU A 23 -5.69 3.32 13.28
CA GLU A 23 -5.80 4.47 14.18
C GLU A 23 -5.27 5.76 13.54
N GLY A 24 -4.21 5.65 12.73
CA GLY A 24 -3.67 6.77 11.97
C GLY A 24 -4.65 7.29 10.93
N ASN A 25 -5.32 6.41 10.19
CA ASN A 25 -6.34 6.81 9.24
C ASN A 25 -7.58 7.39 9.92
N GLU A 26 -7.99 6.86 11.07
CA GLU A 26 -9.08 7.45 11.87
C GLU A 26 -8.74 8.90 12.29
N ARG A 27 -7.51 9.17 12.74
CA ARG A 27 -7.06 10.53 13.05
C ARG A 27 -7.06 11.43 11.81
N PHE A 28 -6.62 10.90 10.66
CA PHE A 28 -6.62 11.65 9.40
C PHE A 28 -8.04 12.06 9.00
N VAL A 29 -8.99 11.13 9.01
CA VAL A 29 -10.40 11.38 8.66
C VAL A 29 -11.05 12.39 9.60
N GLN A 30 -10.72 12.34 10.89
CA GLN A 30 -11.23 13.27 11.90
C GLN A 30 -10.47 14.61 11.94
N ASN A 31 -9.43 14.79 11.09
CA ASN A 31 -8.51 15.93 11.12
C ASN A 31 -7.83 16.16 12.49
N LEU A 32 -7.55 15.06 13.20
CA LEU A 32 -6.91 15.02 14.52
C LEU A 32 -5.46 14.52 14.41
N LYS A 33 -4.66 15.15 13.54
CA LYS A 33 -3.27 14.73 13.30
C LYS A 33 -2.44 14.74 14.57
N ALA A 34 -1.63 13.69 14.73
CA ALA A 34 -0.65 13.64 15.81
C ALA A 34 0.36 14.79 15.69
N HIS A 35 0.63 15.48 16.79
CA HIS A 35 1.65 16.52 16.80
C HIS A 35 3.04 15.90 16.66
N ARG A 36 3.74 16.24 15.56
CA ARG A 36 5.12 15.82 15.26
C ARG A 36 5.99 17.04 15.01
N ASP A 37 7.18 17.04 15.62
CA ASP A 37 8.26 17.92 15.18
C ASP A 37 9.07 17.16 14.14
N HIS A 38 8.95 17.55 12.87
CA HIS A 38 9.63 16.87 11.77
C HIS A 38 11.14 17.06 11.80
N LEU A 39 11.65 18.19 12.32
CA LEU A 39 13.08 18.40 12.46
C LEU A 39 13.68 17.53 13.57
N ASP A 40 12.94 17.34 14.67
CA ASP A 40 13.32 16.36 15.70
C ASP A 40 13.34 14.95 15.12
N GLN A 41 12.33 14.57 14.31
CA GLN A 41 12.31 13.26 13.64
C GLN A 41 13.48 13.09 12.66
N VAL A 42 13.89 14.13 11.91
CA VAL A 42 15.11 14.09 11.09
C VAL A 42 16.34 13.79 11.96
N ASN A 43 16.45 14.44 13.12
CA ASN A 43 17.58 14.20 14.02
C ASN A 43 17.53 12.78 14.63
N GLU A 44 16.36 12.31 15.04
CA GLU A 44 16.16 10.97 15.62
C GLU A 44 16.45 9.84 14.62
N THR A 45 16.18 10.05 13.33
CA THR A 45 16.36 9.02 12.28
C THR A 45 17.67 9.11 11.53
N ARG A 46 18.53 10.11 11.83
CA ARG A 46 19.78 10.37 11.11
C ARG A 46 20.74 9.17 11.12
N GLU A 47 20.87 8.49 12.23
CA GLU A 47 21.82 7.37 12.40
C GLU A 47 21.18 5.99 12.09
N GLY A 48 19.86 5.94 11.84
CA GLY A 48 19.12 4.72 11.49
C GLY A 48 17.63 4.93 11.45
N GLN A 49 16.94 4.05 10.74
CA GLN A 49 15.48 4.07 10.61
C GLN A 49 14.91 2.71 10.97
N TYR A 50 13.74 2.70 11.59
CA TYR A 50 13.07 1.48 12.07
C TYR A 50 11.59 1.46 11.68
N PRO A 51 11.28 1.51 10.36
CA PRO A 51 9.90 1.53 9.88
C PRO A 51 9.17 0.25 10.26
N PHE A 52 7.94 0.39 10.72
CA PHE A 52 7.13 -0.76 11.12
C PHE A 52 6.31 -1.36 9.98
N ALA A 53 6.04 -0.60 8.92
CA ALA A 53 5.25 -1.03 7.77
C ALA A 53 5.83 -0.55 6.44
N THR A 54 5.45 -1.23 5.36
CA THR A 54 5.78 -0.91 3.96
C THR A 54 4.49 -0.79 3.17
N ILE A 55 4.23 0.36 2.56
CA ILE A 55 2.98 0.64 1.86
C ILE A 55 3.25 0.71 0.35
N LEU A 56 2.67 -0.21 -0.42
CA LEU A 56 2.59 -0.09 -1.89
C LEU A 56 1.31 0.65 -2.26
N SER A 57 1.44 1.84 -2.82
CA SER A 57 0.30 2.68 -3.22
C SER A 57 0.47 3.27 -4.62
N CYS A 58 -0.61 3.91 -5.11
CA CYS A 58 -0.57 4.63 -6.37
C CYS A 58 0.28 5.92 -6.29
N ILE A 59 0.77 6.39 -7.45
CA ILE A 59 1.40 7.72 -7.57
C ILE A 59 0.38 8.86 -7.50
N ASP A 60 -0.92 8.58 -7.43
CA ASP A 60 -1.98 9.60 -7.36
C ASP A 60 -1.67 10.61 -6.24
N SER A 61 -1.68 11.89 -6.58
CA SER A 61 -1.26 12.97 -5.67
C SER A 61 -2.11 13.09 -4.40
N ARG A 62 -3.31 12.48 -4.40
CA ARG A 62 -4.24 12.46 -3.27
C ARG A 62 -3.96 11.31 -2.28
N VAL A 63 -3.07 10.37 -2.65
CA VAL A 63 -2.79 9.13 -1.90
C VAL A 63 -1.36 9.15 -1.36
N SER A 64 -1.07 10.07 -0.43
CA SER A 64 0.19 10.06 0.32
C SER A 64 0.05 9.18 1.55
N ALA A 65 0.73 8.05 1.59
CA ALA A 65 0.60 7.06 2.66
C ALA A 65 0.91 7.67 4.05
N GLU A 66 1.93 8.52 4.14
CA GLU A 66 2.29 9.19 5.39
C GLU A 66 1.16 10.09 5.91
N LEU A 67 0.46 10.78 5.00
CA LEU A 67 -0.66 11.64 5.38
C LEU A 67 -1.92 10.83 5.69
N VAL A 68 -2.25 9.86 4.82
CA VAL A 68 -3.45 9.03 4.93
C VAL A 68 -3.45 8.20 6.22
N PHE A 69 -2.28 7.73 6.64
CA PHE A 69 -2.11 6.96 7.86
C PHE A 69 -1.56 7.77 9.05
N ASP A 70 -1.46 9.09 8.91
CA ASP A 70 -0.91 9.99 9.94
C ASP A 70 0.39 9.42 10.54
N GLN A 71 1.39 9.17 9.66
CA GLN A 71 2.72 8.68 10.03
C GLN A 71 3.79 9.75 9.86
N GLY A 72 4.88 9.65 10.63
CA GLY A 72 6.01 10.56 10.58
C GLY A 72 7.18 10.04 9.76
N LEU A 73 8.27 10.82 9.76
CA LEU A 73 9.53 10.42 9.12
C LEU A 73 10.10 9.19 9.82
N GLY A 74 10.44 8.17 9.02
CA GLY A 74 11.03 6.93 9.52
C GLY A 74 10.04 5.90 10.07
N ASP A 75 8.72 6.19 10.07
CA ASP A 75 7.70 5.27 10.59
C ASP A 75 7.31 4.20 9.56
N ILE A 76 7.25 4.55 8.26
CA ILE A 76 6.86 3.64 7.18
C ILE A 76 7.78 3.79 5.96
N PHE A 77 7.88 2.71 5.15
CA PHE A 77 8.37 2.80 3.78
C PHE A 77 7.21 3.06 2.82
N SER A 78 7.34 4.06 1.94
CA SER A 78 6.38 4.35 0.88
C SER A 78 6.93 3.92 -0.46
N ILE A 79 6.27 2.95 -1.10
CA ILE A 79 6.54 2.48 -2.46
C ILE A 79 5.39 2.93 -3.33
N ARG A 80 5.66 3.69 -4.42
CA ARG A 80 4.61 4.29 -5.23
C ARG A 80 4.80 4.01 -6.71
N ILE A 81 3.74 3.50 -7.33
CA ILE A 81 3.67 3.26 -8.78
C ILE A 81 2.22 3.39 -9.23
N ALA A 82 1.97 3.91 -10.46
CA ALA A 82 0.61 4.06 -10.97
C ALA A 82 -0.17 2.73 -10.90
N GLY A 83 -1.39 2.78 -10.33
CA GLY A 83 -2.22 1.59 -10.14
C GLY A 83 -1.68 0.57 -9.16
N ASN A 84 -0.76 0.93 -8.28
CA ASN A 84 -0.15 0.04 -7.26
C ASN A 84 0.23 -1.36 -7.81
N VAL A 85 0.67 -1.42 -9.09
CA VAL A 85 1.06 -2.66 -9.76
C VAL A 85 2.41 -3.18 -9.24
N LEU A 86 2.68 -4.48 -9.47
CA LEU A 86 3.93 -5.12 -9.07
C LEU A 86 4.93 -5.20 -10.24
N ASN A 87 6.22 -5.01 -9.95
CA ASN A 87 7.35 -5.34 -10.80
C ASN A 87 8.53 -5.80 -9.94
N GLU A 88 9.64 -6.19 -10.58
CA GLU A 88 10.81 -6.72 -9.87
C GLU A 88 11.44 -5.72 -8.92
N ASP A 89 11.52 -4.43 -9.29
CA ASP A 89 12.13 -3.39 -8.46
C ASP A 89 11.27 -3.10 -7.21
N ILE A 90 9.93 -3.09 -7.37
CA ILE A 90 8.97 -2.97 -6.27
C ILE A 90 9.11 -4.17 -5.32
N LEU A 91 9.19 -5.39 -5.88
CA LEU A 91 9.31 -6.62 -5.10
C LEU A 91 10.63 -6.63 -4.32
N GLY A 92 11.75 -6.32 -4.96
CA GLY A 92 13.06 -6.21 -4.30
C GLY A 92 13.07 -5.15 -3.20
N SER A 93 12.36 -4.03 -3.39
CA SER A 93 12.20 -2.99 -2.36
C SER A 93 11.42 -3.50 -1.15
N MET A 94 10.38 -4.33 -1.36
CA MET A 94 9.63 -4.98 -0.27
C MET A 94 10.50 -6.00 0.49
N GLU A 95 11.29 -6.80 -0.24
CA GLU A 95 12.23 -7.76 0.36
C GLU A 95 13.26 -7.03 1.23
N PHE A 96 13.83 -5.93 0.73
CA PHE A 96 14.72 -5.08 1.52
C PHE A 96 14.02 -4.55 2.77
N ALA A 97 12.82 -3.98 2.62
CA ALA A 97 12.07 -3.38 3.72
C ALA A 97 11.74 -4.40 4.82
N CYS A 98 11.33 -5.60 4.45
CA CYS A 98 10.93 -6.63 5.43
C CYS A 98 12.14 -7.42 5.95
N LYS A 99 12.98 -7.97 5.05
CA LYS A 99 14.05 -8.91 5.45
C LYS A 99 15.27 -8.20 6.02
N ILE A 100 15.62 -7.01 5.50
CA ILE A 100 16.83 -6.29 5.91
C ILE A 100 16.50 -5.20 6.93
N ALA A 101 15.48 -4.35 6.64
CA ALA A 101 15.14 -3.23 7.50
C ALA A 101 14.14 -3.56 8.61
N GLY A 102 13.51 -4.76 8.60
CA GLY A 102 12.72 -5.26 9.72
C GLY A 102 11.26 -4.80 9.78
N SER A 103 10.72 -4.25 8.69
CA SER A 103 9.29 -3.92 8.56
C SER A 103 8.42 -5.17 8.78
N LYS A 104 7.32 -5.02 9.52
CA LYS A 104 6.47 -6.13 9.97
C LYS A 104 5.20 -6.32 9.17
N LEU A 105 4.84 -5.32 8.36
CA LEU A 105 3.61 -5.34 7.58
C LEU A 105 3.86 -4.78 6.19
N ILE A 106 3.34 -5.47 5.18
CA ILE A 106 3.17 -4.92 3.83
C ILE A 106 1.70 -4.54 3.68
N VAL A 107 1.42 -3.34 3.17
CA VAL A 107 0.06 -2.93 2.79
C VAL A 107 0.01 -2.71 1.29
N VAL A 108 -0.87 -3.40 0.60
CA VAL A 108 -1.25 -3.08 -0.79
C VAL A 108 -2.46 -2.17 -0.72
N LEU A 109 -2.26 -0.89 -1.09
CA LEU A 109 -3.26 0.16 -0.97
C LEU A 109 -3.72 0.61 -2.36
N GLY A 110 -4.94 0.20 -2.74
CA GLY A 110 -5.67 0.77 -3.86
C GLY A 110 -6.37 2.08 -3.47
N HIS A 111 -7.01 2.73 -4.43
CA HIS A 111 -7.85 3.90 -4.13
C HIS A 111 -8.98 4.07 -5.15
N THR A 112 -10.11 4.61 -4.73
CA THR A 112 -11.22 4.93 -5.61
C THR A 112 -10.83 5.97 -6.66
N ARG A 113 -11.51 5.98 -7.81
CA ARG A 113 -11.25 6.91 -8.92
C ARG A 113 -9.78 6.87 -9.40
N CYS A 114 -9.17 5.68 -9.44
CA CYS A 114 -7.80 5.51 -9.89
C CYS A 114 -7.67 5.73 -11.39
N GLY A 115 -6.86 6.73 -11.77
CA GLY A 115 -6.61 7.05 -13.18
C GLY A 115 -5.94 5.91 -13.96
N ALA A 116 -5.07 5.11 -13.31
CA ALA A 116 -4.43 3.97 -13.95
C ALA A 116 -5.42 2.82 -14.21
N VAL A 117 -6.33 2.54 -13.27
CA VAL A 117 -7.40 1.55 -13.45
C VAL A 117 -8.34 2.00 -14.57
N ASN A 118 -8.81 3.24 -14.56
CA ASN A 118 -9.64 3.78 -15.62
C ASN A 118 -8.94 3.71 -17.00
N GLY A 119 -7.66 4.07 -17.06
CA GLY A 119 -6.85 3.96 -18.28
C GLY A 119 -6.68 2.53 -18.77
N ALA A 120 -6.57 1.54 -17.87
CA ALA A 120 -6.50 0.13 -18.22
C ALA A 120 -7.85 -0.39 -18.79
N VAL A 121 -8.96 -0.05 -18.13
CA VAL A 121 -10.32 -0.40 -18.57
C VAL A 121 -10.64 0.24 -19.92
N SER A 122 -10.19 1.48 -20.16
CA SER A 122 -10.37 2.20 -21.45
C SER A 122 -9.35 1.81 -22.52
N ASP A 123 -8.53 0.78 -22.31
CA ASP A 123 -7.45 0.30 -23.20
C ASP A 123 -6.52 1.41 -23.72
N VAL A 124 -6.17 2.37 -22.87
CA VAL A 124 -5.25 3.47 -23.21
C VAL A 124 -3.87 2.91 -23.59
N LYS A 125 -3.35 3.37 -24.74
CA LYS A 125 -2.04 2.97 -25.26
C LYS A 125 -1.14 4.19 -25.45
N MET A 126 -0.06 4.24 -24.69
CA MET A 126 0.89 5.35 -24.74
C MET A 126 2.26 4.91 -24.20
N GLY A 127 3.25 4.75 -25.06
CA GLY A 127 4.64 4.46 -24.66
C GLY A 127 4.74 3.38 -23.58
N SER A 128 5.53 3.65 -22.54
CA SER A 128 5.72 2.74 -21.39
C SER A 128 4.47 2.54 -20.54
N LEU A 129 3.50 3.47 -20.60
CA LEU A 129 2.23 3.35 -19.88
C LEU A 129 1.45 2.12 -20.33
N THR A 130 1.49 1.75 -21.60
CA THR A 130 0.84 0.55 -22.14
C THR A 130 1.26 -0.71 -21.38
N GLY A 131 2.56 -0.89 -21.17
CA GLY A 131 3.09 -2.04 -20.43
C GLY A 131 2.74 -2.01 -18.93
N LEU A 132 2.64 -0.81 -18.33
CA LEU A 132 2.22 -0.66 -16.95
C LEU A 132 0.73 -1.04 -16.78
N LEU A 133 -0.14 -0.49 -17.62
CA LEU A 133 -1.60 -0.73 -17.57
C LEU A 133 -1.94 -2.19 -17.86
N SER A 134 -1.15 -2.89 -18.71
CA SER A 134 -1.36 -4.31 -18.98
C SER A 134 -1.29 -5.21 -17.72
N LYS A 135 -0.66 -4.75 -16.65
CA LYS A 135 -0.58 -5.47 -15.38
C LYS A 135 -1.90 -5.47 -14.60
N ILE A 136 -2.83 -4.56 -14.93
CA ILE A 136 -4.17 -4.47 -14.32
C ILE A 136 -5.18 -5.36 -15.07
N LYS A 137 -4.89 -5.78 -16.31
CA LYS A 137 -5.80 -6.60 -17.13
C LYS A 137 -6.34 -7.85 -16.42
N PRO A 138 -5.55 -8.64 -15.68
CA PRO A 138 -6.08 -9.80 -14.96
C PRO A 138 -7.23 -9.47 -14.01
N ALA A 139 -7.14 -8.33 -13.31
CA ALA A 139 -8.21 -7.86 -12.43
C ALA A 139 -9.47 -7.50 -13.21
N ILE A 140 -9.32 -6.80 -14.36
CA ILE A 140 -10.44 -6.46 -15.24
C ILE A 140 -11.14 -7.72 -15.72
N GLU A 141 -10.40 -8.71 -16.25
CA GLU A 141 -10.94 -9.98 -16.75
C GLU A 141 -11.66 -10.79 -15.64
N THR A 142 -11.20 -10.68 -14.41
CA THR A 142 -11.83 -11.33 -13.26
C THR A 142 -13.17 -10.68 -12.93
N VAL A 143 -13.20 -9.35 -12.86
CA VAL A 143 -14.41 -8.58 -12.55
C VAL A 143 -15.45 -8.73 -13.68
N GLU A 144 -15.07 -8.66 -14.95
CA GLU A 144 -15.97 -8.86 -16.09
C GLU A 144 -16.75 -10.19 -16.05
N LYS A 145 -16.16 -11.23 -15.48
CA LYS A 145 -16.78 -12.56 -15.34
C LYS A 145 -17.70 -12.67 -14.12
N ALA A 146 -17.49 -11.82 -13.11
CA ALA A 146 -18.14 -11.93 -11.80
C ALA A 146 -19.25 -10.90 -11.57
N THR A 147 -19.16 -9.73 -12.22
CA THR A 147 -20.07 -8.60 -11.99
C THR A 147 -21.20 -8.51 -13.01
N ASN A 148 -22.30 -7.86 -12.59
CA ASN A 148 -23.36 -7.41 -13.48
C ASN A 148 -23.29 -5.90 -13.78
N HIS A 149 -22.25 -5.21 -13.27
CA HIS A 149 -22.07 -3.79 -13.55
C HIS A 149 -21.63 -3.54 -14.99
N GLU A 150 -22.11 -2.44 -15.53
CA GLU A 150 -21.72 -2.00 -16.88
C GLU A 150 -20.21 -1.71 -16.92
N HIS A 151 -19.53 -2.21 -17.97
CA HIS A 151 -18.11 -2.03 -18.17
C HIS A 151 -17.74 -0.54 -18.17
N GLY A 152 -16.77 -0.14 -17.35
CA GLY A 152 -16.32 1.25 -17.22
C GLY A 152 -17.21 2.14 -16.35
N SER A 153 -18.33 1.62 -15.80
CA SER A 153 -19.10 2.35 -14.79
C SER A 153 -18.32 2.53 -13.48
N ALA A 154 -18.70 3.50 -12.66
CA ALA A 154 -18.01 3.74 -11.40
C ALA A 154 -17.97 2.50 -10.47
N PRO A 155 -19.08 1.75 -10.26
CA PRO A 155 -19.04 0.51 -9.49
C PRO A 155 -18.10 -0.55 -10.10
N PHE A 156 -18.08 -0.70 -11.43
CA PHE A 156 -17.17 -1.62 -12.11
C PHE A 156 -15.70 -1.24 -11.84
N LEU A 157 -15.37 0.06 -11.95
CA LEU A 157 -14.00 0.55 -11.70
C LEU A 157 -13.57 0.32 -10.26
N ASP A 158 -14.48 0.50 -9.30
CA ASP A 158 -14.18 0.26 -7.89
C ASP A 158 -13.94 -1.23 -7.61
N GLU A 159 -14.73 -2.15 -8.20
CA GLU A 159 -14.48 -3.59 -8.14
C GLU A 159 -13.12 -3.98 -8.77
N VAL A 160 -12.73 -3.35 -9.90
CA VAL A 160 -11.41 -3.58 -10.50
C VAL A 160 -10.28 -3.10 -9.58
N VAL A 161 -10.46 -1.97 -8.87
CA VAL A 161 -9.49 -1.51 -7.87
C VAL A 161 -9.31 -2.55 -6.77
N GLU A 162 -10.40 -3.05 -6.18
CA GLU A 162 -10.37 -4.07 -5.14
C GLU A 162 -9.71 -5.36 -5.62
N GLN A 163 -10.12 -5.85 -6.79
CA GLN A 163 -9.54 -7.07 -7.39
C GLN A 163 -8.05 -6.91 -7.67
N ASN A 164 -7.61 -5.74 -8.18
CA ASN A 164 -6.19 -5.48 -8.41
C ASN A 164 -5.38 -5.50 -7.12
N VAL A 165 -5.91 -4.97 -6.02
CA VAL A 165 -5.27 -5.06 -4.69
C VAL A 165 -5.11 -6.51 -4.25
N LEU A 166 -6.17 -7.33 -4.40
CA LEU A 166 -6.15 -8.75 -4.06
C LEU A 166 -5.13 -9.54 -4.91
N ASP A 167 -5.09 -9.25 -6.21
CA ASP A 167 -4.20 -9.94 -7.15
C ASP A 167 -2.74 -9.57 -6.90
N VAL A 168 -2.44 -8.29 -6.65
CA VAL A 168 -1.09 -7.83 -6.30
C VAL A 168 -0.60 -8.48 -5.00
N ALA A 169 -1.45 -8.57 -3.97
CA ALA A 169 -1.08 -9.24 -2.73
C ALA A 169 -0.74 -10.73 -2.93
N LYS A 170 -1.51 -11.44 -3.77
CA LYS A 170 -1.22 -12.83 -4.15
C LYS A 170 0.08 -12.95 -4.95
N GLU A 171 0.31 -12.04 -5.91
CA GLU A 171 1.49 -12.02 -6.75
C GLU A 171 2.79 -11.76 -5.95
N ILE A 172 2.74 -10.95 -4.88
CA ILE A 172 3.88 -10.75 -3.98
C ILE A 172 4.34 -12.10 -3.42
N LEU A 173 3.41 -12.88 -2.84
CA LEU A 173 3.73 -14.19 -2.25
C LEU A 173 4.15 -15.22 -3.29
N LYS A 174 3.58 -15.16 -4.49
CA LYS A 174 3.91 -16.07 -5.58
C LYS A 174 5.31 -15.82 -6.15
N LYS A 175 5.73 -14.55 -6.23
CA LYS A 175 6.98 -14.14 -6.89
C LYS A 175 8.17 -14.00 -5.94
N SER A 176 7.93 -13.78 -4.64
CA SER A 176 8.97 -13.71 -3.62
C SER A 176 8.91 -14.88 -2.65
N PRO A 177 9.74 -15.91 -2.82
CA PRO A 177 9.88 -16.96 -1.84
C PRO A 177 10.31 -16.45 -0.45
N ILE A 178 11.09 -15.37 -0.42
CA ILE A 178 11.55 -14.72 0.82
C ILE A 178 10.36 -14.20 1.62
N LEU A 179 9.50 -13.38 1.00
CA LEU A 179 8.33 -12.81 1.66
C LEU A 179 7.29 -13.89 1.99
N ALA A 180 7.12 -14.89 1.11
CA ALA A 180 6.22 -16.02 1.37
C ALA A 180 6.65 -16.83 2.61
N GLU A 181 7.95 -17.07 2.78
CA GLU A 181 8.49 -17.75 3.96
C GLU A 181 8.28 -16.90 5.23
N MET A 182 8.55 -15.58 5.18
CA MET A 182 8.34 -14.68 6.30
C MET A 182 6.88 -14.62 6.75
N VAL A 183 5.93 -14.58 5.80
CA VAL A 183 4.49 -14.65 6.10
C VAL A 183 4.14 -16.01 6.74
N LYS A 184 4.61 -17.11 6.16
CA LYS A 184 4.38 -18.46 6.71
C LYS A 184 4.89 -18.62 8.15
N ASN A 185 5.99 -17.97 8.48
CA ASN A 185 6.59 -17.99 9.82
C ASN A 185 5.93 -16.97 10.79
N GLY A 186 4.99 -16.14 10.33
CA GLY A 186 4.37 -15.08 11.15
C GLY A 186 5.31 -13.91 11.46
N GLU A 187 6.42 -13.77 10.72
CA GLU A 187 7.36 -12.65 10.88
C GLU A 187 6.81 -11.34 10.33
N ILE A 188 6.00 -11.44 9.26
CA ILE A 188 5.28 -10.33 8.60
C ILE A 188 3.89 -10.77 8.17
N ASP A 189 3.05 -9.81 7.78
CA ASP A 189 1.77 -10.07 7.09
C ASP A 189 1.58 -9.10 5.91
N ILE A 190 0.58 -9.41 5.05
CA ILE A 190 0.18 -8.57 3.91
C ILE A 190 -1.28 -8.16 4.08
N ALA A 191 -1.49 -6.91 4.46
CA ALA A 191 -2.81 -6.29 4.51
C ALA A 191 -3.20 -5.72 3.14
N LYS A 192 -4.48 -5.70 2.86
CA LYS A 192 -5.10 -5.21 1.63
C LYS A 192 -6.11 -4.15 1.99
N GLY A 193 -6.08 -3.01 1.29
CA GLY A 193 -7.02 -1.95 1.58
C GLY A 193 -7.28 -1.05 0.38
N VAL A 194 -8.39 -0.33 0.44
CA VAL A 194 -8.78 0.68 -0.54
C VAL A 194 -9.03 2.00 0.16
N TYR A 195 -8.35 3.03 -0.30
CA TYR A 195 -8.52 4.41 0.15
C TYR A 195 -9.60 5.10 -0.67
N SER A 196 -10.60 5.66 0.01
CA SER A 196 -11.61 6.50 -0.62
C SER A 196 -11.12 7.93 -0.75
N VAL A 197 -10.96 8.42 -1.99
CA VAL A 197 -10.62 9.84 -2.23
C VAL A 197 -11.77 10.80 -1.91
N ASP A 198 -12.98 10.28 -1.70
CA ASP A 198 -14.15 11.08 -1.33
C ASP A 198 -14.25 11.34 0.18
N THR A 199 -13.85 10.35 0.98
CA THR A 199 -14.01 10.39 2.45
C THR A 199 -12.69 10.45 3.22
N GLY A 200 -11.58 10.08 2.59
CA GLY A 200 -10.30 9.92 3.27
C GLY A 200 -10.15 8.62 4.05
N LYS A 201 -11.18 7.76 4.08
CA LYS A 201 -11.18 6.51 4.82
C LYS A 201 -10.46 5.41 4.04
N VAL A 202 -9.73 4.56 4.75
CA VAL A 202 -9.19 3.29 4.24
C VAL A 202 -10.06 2.15 4.77
N GLU A 203 -10.54 1.31 3.87
CA GLU A 203 -11.22 0.06 4.20
C GLU A 203 -10.27 -1.10 3.93
N PHE A 204 -9.95 -1.86 4.97
CA PHE A 204 -9.16 -3.08 4.87
C PHE A 204 -10.06 -4.28 4.62
N CYS A 205 -9.63 -5.20 3.74
CA CYS A 205 -10.34 -6.42 3.33
C CYS A 205 -9.49 -7.68 3.58
#